data_52d6ba9efb46c762c486b147d0bad062
#
_entry.id   52d6ba9efb46c762c486b147d0bad062
#
_cell.length_a   1.000
_cell.length_b   1.000
_cell.length_c   1.000
_cell.angle_alpha   90.00
_cell.angle_beta   90.00
_cell.angle_gamma   90.00
#
_symmetry.space_group_name_H-M   'P 1'
#
loop_
_entity.id
_entity.type
_entity.pdbx_description
1 polymer ?
#
loop_
_entity_poly.entity_id
_entity_poly.type
_entity_poly.pdbx_seq_one_letter_code
_entity_poly.pdbx_strand_id
1 'polypeptide(L)'
;MSYYQQALRLAAQLEGGRDFALNRQNMAAELTDAGHAAVERCAAALGAVWTNRMHREEAVCTALAALHLYQRDRHYLVRDGEIHIIDETTGRLAAGRVWSRGLHQLIEAKEGCKPSRELVTAAQITYQRFFQRYLRLGGMSGTLWEARAELHSMYGLPIVKVPLRCASQRRVLLTRLYPDRDAQWCAVVARIAEVSGAGRPVLVGTDSVADSESLSERLTAAGLAHAVLNARHDQEEAAIIARAGEPGQITVATNMAGRGTDIPLGAGVAGRGGLHLLCCQHNASRRIDRQLLGRCARQGDPGSAETLIALDKPLISRLLPAWLHRCVGQNGLARPAWLVTLIVRVPQILEEQHQRVQRRDLLRQDARSEKELSMGGPAE
;
A
#
# COMPACT_ATOMS: atom_id res chain seq x y z
N MET A 1 27.08 -12.84 19.02
CA MET A 1 26.34 -12.20 17.91
C MET A 1 25.23 -13.15 17.52
N SER A 2 23.97 -12.66 17.40
CA SER A 2 22.83 -13.51 17.04
C SER A 2 22.93 -14.00 15.60
N TYR A 3 22.30 -15.13 15.29
CA TYR A 3 22.19 -15.69 13.94
C TYR A 3 21.71 -14.64 12.91
N TYR A 4 20.70 -13.87 13.26
CA TYR A 4 20.14 -12.82 12.39
C TYR A 4 21.11 -11.66 12.14
N GLN A 5 21.91 -11.28 13.14
CA GLN A 5 22.94 -10.25 12.96
C GLN A 5 24.07 -10.74 12.02
N GLN A 6 24.40 -12.03 12.08
CA GLN A 6 25.37 -12.63 11.15
C GLN A 6 24.82 -12.65 9.73
N ALA A 7 23.54 -13.01 9.54
CA ALA A 7 22.87 -12.98 8.24
C ALA A 7 22.86 -11.56 7.61
N LEU A 8 22.53 -10.55 8.40
CA LEU A 8 22.56 -9.16 7.94
C LEU A 8 23.96 -8.69 7.55
N ARG A 9 24.98 -9.08 8.30
CA ARG A 9 26.36 -8.74 7.95
C ARG A 9 26.83 -9.41 6.66
N LEU A 10 26.49 -10.68 6.46
CA LEU A 10 26.78 -11.37 5.20
C LEU A 10 26.07 -10.68 4.04
N ALA A 11 24.78 -10.39 4.20
CA ALA A 11 23.99 -9.71 3.18
C ALA A 11 24.54 -8.32 2.83
N ALA A 12 25.02 -7.57 3.82
CA ALA A 12 25.60 -6.23 3.63
C ALA A 12 26.94 -6.23 2.86
N GLN A 13 27.61 -7.37 2.74
CA GLN A 13 28.86 -7.50 1.98
C GLN A 13 28.65 -7.82 0.50
N LEU A 14 27.42 -8.14 0.10
CA LEU A 14 27.06 -8.51 -1.27
C LEU A 14 26.72 -7.30 -2.12
N GLU A 15 27.10 -7.32 -3.40
CA GLU A 15 26.88 -6.25 -4.35
C GLU A 15 25.63 -6.53 -5.23
N GLY A 16 24.70 -5.57 -5.24
CA GLY A 16 23.51 -5.65 -6.07
C GLY A 16 23.84 -5.69 -7.56
N GLY A 17 23.15 -6.56 -8.31
CA GLY A 17 23.38 -6.76 -9.74
C GLY A 17 24.51 -7.76 -10.07
N ARG A 18 25.52 -7.90 -9.21
CA ARG A 18 26.58 -8.90 -9.34
C ARG A 18 26.27 -10.17 -8.54
N ASP A 19 26.03 -10.01 -7.24
CA ASP A 19 25.85 -11.13 -6.32
C ASP A 19 24.39 -11.48 -6.07
N PHE A 20 23.47 -10.53 -6.22
CA PHE A 20 22.04 -10.76 -6.06
C PHE A 20 21.20 -9.88 -6.96
N ALA A 21 19.96 -10.34 -7.22
CA ALA A 21 18.89 -9.60 -7.88
C ALA A 21 17.72 -9.40 -6.91
N LEU A 22 17.08 -8.23 -6.97
CA LEU A 22 15.90 -7.91 -6.16
C LEU A 22 14.63 -8.05 -6.99
N ASN A 23 13.75 -8.93 -6.56
CA ASN A 23 12.40 -9.05 -7.08
C ASN A 23 11.44 -8.22 -6.22
N ARG A 24 11.21 -6.99 -6.63
CA ARG A 24 10.32 -6.05 -5.91
C ARG A 24 8.85 -6.47 -5.96
N GLN A 25 8.45 -7.30 -6.92
CA GLN A 25 7.07 -7.75 -7.05
C GLN A 25 6.73 -8.80 -5.99
N ASN A 26 7.66 -9.71 -5.75
CA ASN A 26 7.50 -10.77 -4.76
C ASN A 26 8.13 -10.42 -3.41
N MET A 27 8.68 -9.21 -3.25
CA MET A 27 9.42 -8.77 -2.06
C MET A 27 10.50 -9.78 -1.66
N ALA A 28 11.23 -10.33 -2.64
CA ALA A 28 12.24 -11.35 -2.47
C ALA A 28 13.59 -10.95 -3.10
N ALA A 29 14.65 -11.50 -2.59
CA ALA A 29 15.99 -11.42 -3.19
C ALA A 29 16.44 -12.80 -3.64
N GLU A 30 17.14 -12.87 -4.74
CA GLU A 30 17.68 -14.11 -5.32
C GLU A 30 19.19 -13.95 -5.51
N LEU A 31 19.96 -14.95 -5.10
CA LEU A 31 21.41 -14.97 -5.32
C LEU A 31 21.73 -15.37 -6.75
N THR A 32 22.74 -14.75 -7.33
CA THR A 32 23.37 -15.19 -8.58
C THR A 32 24.40 -16.28 -8.29
N ASP A 33 24.96 -16.92 -9.32
CA ASP A 33 26.05 -17.90 -9.14
C ASP A 33 27.25 -17.27 -8.42
N ALA A 34 27.57 -16.00 -8.71
CA ALA A 34 28.62 -15.25 -8.02
C ALA A 34 28.27 -15.04 -6.55
N GLY A 35 26.99 -14.73 -6.25
CA GLY A 35 26.48 -14.57 -4.90
C GLY A 35 26.52 -15.84 -4.08
N HIS A 36 26.16 -16.98 -4.66
CA HIS A 36 26.28 -18.28 -4.01
C HIS A 36 27.72 -18.56 -3.58
N ALA A 37 28.70 -18.35 -4.48
CA ALA A 37 30.13 -18.53 -4.19
C ALA A 37 30.62 -17.51 -3.14
N ALA A 38 30.15 -16.26 -3.16
CA ALA A 38 30.54 -15.27 -2.18
C ALA A 38 29.99 -15.61 -0.78
N VAL A 39 28.71 -15.99 -0.67
CA VAL A 39 28.10 -16.41 0.59
C VAL A 39 28.80 -17.65 1.16
N GLU A 40 29.18 -18.63 0.33
CA GLU A 40 29.90 -19.82 0.77
C GLU A 40 31.24 -19.47 1.40
N ARG A 41 32.04 -18.63 0.73
CA ARG A 41 33.33 -18.17 1.25
C ARG A 41 33.21 -17.44 2.58
N CYS A 42 32.27 -16.49 2.68
CA CYS A 42 32.09 -15.69 3.87
C CYS A 42 31.51 -16.48 5.05
N ALA A 43 30.67 -17.49 4.77
CA ALA A 43 30.05 -18.32 5.79
C ALA A 43 30.98 -19.39 6.37
N ALA A 44 32.04 -19.76 5.67
CA ALA A 44 33.00 -20.82 6.10
C ALA A 44 33.59 -20.57 7.51
N ALA A 45 33.69 -19.30 7.94
CA ALA A 45 34.24 -18.91 9.23
C ALA A 45 33.17 -18.79 10.35
N LEU A 46 31.88 -18.99 10.07
CA LEU A 46 30.77 -18.64 11.00
C LEU A 46 30.25 -19.82 11.83
N GLY A 47 30.73 -21.04 11.61
CA GLY A 47 30.39 -22.22 12.42
C GLY A 47 29.29 -23.11 11.85
N ALA A 48 28.90 -24.17 12.58
CA ALA A 48 28.13 -25.30 12.08
C ALA A 48 26.73 -24.96 11.51
N VAL A 49 26.07 -23.96 12.04
CA VAL A 49 24.72 -23.53 11.56
C VAL A 49 24.76 -23.03 10.11
N TRP A 50 25.92 -22.50 9.68
CA TRP A 50 26.15 -21.95 8.34
C TRP A 50 26.65 -22.98 7.31
N THR A 51 26.90 -24.23 7.71
CA THR A 51 27.34 -25.28 6.82
C THR A 51 26.24 -25.81 5.91
N ASN A 52 24.99 -25.79 6.38
CA ASN A 52 23.84 -26.17 5.56
C ASN A 52 23.57 -25.12 4.48
N ARG A 53 23.76 -25.50 3.23
CA ARG A 53 23.61 -24.64 2.06
C ARG A 53 22.23 -23.99 1.99
N MET A 54 21.17 -24.79 2.12
CA MET A 54 19.77 -24.31 1.99
C MET A 54 19.44 -23.26 3.07
N HIS A 55 19.75 -23.55 4.33
CA HIS A 55 19.52 -22.61 5.43
C HIS A 55 20.32 -21.32 5.29
N ARG A 56 21.58 -21.44 4.85
CA ARG A 56 22.48 -20.31 4.62
C ARG A 56 21.94 -19.36 3.54
N GLU A 57 21.59 -19.93 2.39
CA GLU A 57 21.06 -19.16 1.25
C GLU A 57 19.73 -18.52 1.58
N GLU A 58 18.80 -19.24 2.23
CA GLU A 58 17.53 -18.70 2.66
C GLU A 58 17.71 -17.53 3.64
N ALA A 59 18.59 -17.68 4.64
CA ALA A 59 18.86 -16.63 5.60
C ALA A 59 19.42 -15.36 4.95
N VAL A 60 20.38 -15.51 4.01
CA VAL A 60 20.98 -14.38 3.31
C VAL A 60 19.99 -13.73 2.35
N CYS A 61 19.21 -14.50 1.59
CA CYS A 61 18.16 -13.95 0.73
C CYS A 61 17.11 -13.16 1.53
N THR A 62 16.69 -13.69 2.69
CA THR A 62 15.75 -13.01 3.58
C THR A 62 16.37 -11.74 4.19
N ALA A 63 17.67 -11.78 4.54
CA ALA A 63 18.40 -10.61 5.03
C ALA A 63 18.55 -9.52 3.95
N LEU A 64 18.84 -9.89 2.69
CA LEU A 64 18.86 -8.97 1.56
C LEU A 64 17.49 -8.32 1.33
N ALA A 65 16.41 -9.11 1.43
CA ALA A 65 15.06 -8.57 1.36
C ALA A 65 14.81 -7.57 2.49
N ALA A 66 15.16 -7.91 3.75
CA ALA A 66 15.01 -7.03 4.91
C ALA A 66 15.77 -5.70 4.74
N LEU A 67 16.99 -5.75 4.17
CA LEU A 67 17.82 -4.56 3.97
C LEU A 67 17.30 -3.64 2.86
N HIS A 68 16.91 -4.21 1.73
CA HIS A 68 16.68 -3.45 0.50
C HIS A 68 15.20 -3.25 0.12
N LEU A 69 14.31 -4.15 0.56
CA LEU A 69 12.91 -4.14 0.15
C LEU A 69 11.98 -3.64 1.26
N TYR A 70 12.27 -3.98 2.51
CA TYR A 70 11.44 -3.55 3.65
C TYR A 70 11.92 -2.22 4.22
N GLN A 71 11.08 -1.20 4.08
CA GLN A 71 11.38 0.19 4.45
C GLN A 71 10.57 0.60 5.67
N ARG A 72 11.23 1.27 6.60
CA ARG A 72 10.59 1.91 7.75
C ARG A 72 9.60 2.99 7.27
N ASP A 73 8.54 3.20 8.03
CA ASP A 73 7.46 4.18 7.78
C ASP A 73 6.62 3.90 6.51
N ARG A 74 6.93 2.80 5.83
CA ARG A 74 6.15 2.30 4.70
C ARG A 74 5.58 0.91 4.95
N HIS A 75 6.44 -0.04 5.37
CA HIS A 75 6.06 -1.43 5.60
C HIS A 75 5.93 -1.74 7.10
N TYR A 76 6.60 -0.97 7.95
CA TYR A 76 6.57 -1.12 9.39
C TYR A 76 6.91 0.19 10.12
N LEU A 77 6.49 0.28 11.39
CA LEU A 77 6.91 1.30 12.34
C LEU A 77 7.73 0.66 13.46
N VAL A 78 8.64 1.44 14.03
CA VAL A 78 9.30 1.12 15.29
C VAL A 78 8.64 1.92 16.39
N ARG A 79 7.99 1.23 17.34
CA ARG A 79 7.32 1.84 18.47
C ARG A 79 7.66 1.05 19.74
N ASP A 80 8.05 1.73 20.79
CA ASP A 80 8.42 1.14 22.09
C ASP A 80 9.51 0.05 21.99
N GLY A 81 10.38 0.14 20.98
CA GLY A 81 11.46 -0.83 20.71
C GLY A 81 10.97 -2.12 20.04
N GLU A 82 9.76 -2.15 19.53
CA GLU A 82 9.14 -3.25 18.80
C GLU A 82 8.79 -2.88 17.35
N ILE A 83 8.78 -3.87 16.47
CA ILE A 83 8.38 -3.71 15.08
C ILE A 83 6.88 -3.96 14.94
N HIS A 84 6.17 -2.98 14.41
CA HIS A 84 4.75 -3.07 14.09
C HIS A 84 4.55 -3.00 12.57
N ILE A 85 3.94 -4.02 12.01
CA ILE A 85 3.67 -4.11 10.57
C ILE A 85 2.60 -3.10 10.18
N ILE A 86 2.82 -2.35 9.10
CA ILE A 86 1.80 -1.54 8.45
C ILE A 86 1.14 -2.40 7.36
N ASP A 87 -0.16 -2.57 7.43
CA ASP A 87 -0.92 -3.21 6.36
C ASP A 87 -0.96 -2.29 5.13
N GLU A 88 -0.33 -2.69 4.05
CA GLU A 88 -0.21 -1.86 2.83
C GLU A 88 -1.56 -1.48 2.22
N THR A 89 -2.60 -2.27 2.48
CA THR A 89 -3.94 -2.03 1.94
C THR A 89 -4.69 -1.01 2.76
N THR A 90 -4.56 -1.06 4.08
CA THR A 90 -5.32 -0.22 5.01
C THR A 90 -4.52 0.95 5.55
N GLY A 91 -3.18 0.90 5.47
CA GLY A 91 -2.29 1.88 6.07
C GLY A 91 -2.33 1.90 7.60
N ARG A 92 -2.94 0.88 8.23
CA ARG A 92 -3.05 0.74 9.69
C ARG A 92 -2.04 -0.23 10.23
N LEU A 93 -1.75 -0.12 11.53
CA LEU A 93 -0.96 -1.13 12.22
C LEU A 93 -1.71 -2.46 12.25
N ALA A 94 -1.02 -3.52 11.81
CA ALA A 94 -1.54 -4.88 11.82
C ALA A 94 -1.22 -5.55 13.15
N ALA A 95 -2.04 -5.31 14.17
CA ALA A 95 -1.84 -5.85 15.51
C ALA A 95 -1.70 -7.38 15.50
N GLY A 96 -0.68 -7.89 16.21
CA GLY A 96 -0.42 -9.32 16.34
C GLY A 96 0.09 -10.02 15.08
N ARG A 97 0.33 -9.30 13.98
CA ARG A 97 0.99 -9.86 12.79
C ARG A 97 2.50 -9.80 12.93
N VAL A 98 3.14 -10.85 12.46
CA VAL A 98 4.61 -10.95 12.34
C VAL A 98 4.94 -11.55 10.96
N TRP A 99 6.08 -11.17 10.40
CA TRP A 99 6.59 -11.85 9.21
C TRP A 99 7.16 -13.20 9.60
N SER A 100 6.96 -14.19 8.76
CA SER A 100 7.47 -15.56 8.90
C SER A 100 8.91 -15.70 8.40
N ARG A 101 9.48 -16.90 8.56
CA ARG A 101 10.81 -17.30 8.05
C ARG A 101 11.95 -16.40 8.52
N GLY A 102 11.91 -15.93 9.77
CA GLY A 102 12.96 -15.10 10.34
C GLY A 102 13.03 -13.66 9.83
N LEU A 103 12.16 -13.25 8.88
CA LEU A 103 12.15 -11.90 8.33
C LEU A 103 11.85 -10.85 9.41
N HIS A 104 10.93 -11.16 10.34
CA HIS A 104 10.60 -10.24 11.43
C HIS A 104 11.81 -9.98 12.32
N GLN A 105 12.51 -11.03 12.73
CA GLN A 105 13.72 -10.96 13.55
C GLN A 105 14.89 -10.28 12.82
N LEU A 106 14.98 -10.43 11.49
CA LEU A 106 15.96 -9.72 10.68
C LEU A 106 15.68 -8.21 10.65
N ILE A 107 14.42 -7.80 10.55
CA ILE A 107 14.05 -6.40 10.61
C ILE A 107 14.25 -5.83 12.01
N GLU A 108 13.91 -6.57 13.08
CA GLU A 108 14.24 -6.20 14.47
C GLU A 108 15.76 -5.99 14.66
N ALA A 109 16.57 -6.91 14.13
CA ALA A 109 18.03 -6.79 14.19
C ALA A 109 18.55 -5.63 13.36
N LYS A 110 17.94 -5.32 12.21
CA LYS A 110 18.26 -4.15 11.36
C LYS A 110 18.01 -2.83 12.10
N GLU A 111 16.90 -2.74 12.82
CA GLU A 111 16.49 -1.54 13.56
C GLU A 111 17.06 -1.48 15.00
N GLY A 112 17.84 -2.49 15.41
CA GLY A 112 18.38 -2.57 16.77
C GLY A 112 17.35 -2.86 17.85
N CYS A 113 16.21 -3.39 17.48
CA CYS A 113 15.15 -3.82 18.40
C CYS A 113 15.52 -5.12 19.10
N LYS A 114 14.83 -5.40 20.22
CA LYS A 114 14.98 -6.67 20.93
C LYS A 114 14.34 -7.80 20.11
N PRO A 115 15.08 -8.89 19.81
CA PRO A 115 14.55 -9.99 19.00
C PRO A 115 13.33 -10.65 19.67
N SER A 116 12.24 -10.77 18.92
CA SER A 116 11.06 -11.54 19.31
C SER A 116 11.30 -13.04 19.11
N ARG A 117 10.40 -13.86 19.70
CA ARG A 117 10.42 -15.30 19.48
C ARG A 117 9.99 -15.62 18.05
N GLU A 118 10.68 -16.53 17.40
CA GLU A 118 10.27 -17.03 16.10
C GLU A 118 8.98 -17.84 16.22
N LEU A 119 7.99 -17.50 15.41
CA LEU A 119 6.74 -18.23 15.31
C LEU A 119 6.84 -19.24 14.17
N VAL A 120 6.70 -20.51 14.50
CA VAL A 120 6.62 -21.58 13.51
C VAL A 120 5.18 -21.73 13.05
N THR A 121 4.94 -21.59 11.74
CA THR A 121 3.61 -21.79 11.17
C THR A 121 3.24 -23.27 11.24
N ALA A 122 2.31 -23.64 12.09
CA ALA A 122 1.83 -25.02 12.22
C ALA A 122 0.91 -25.44 11.05
N ALA A 123 0.04 -24.54 10.60
CA ALA A 123 -0.83 -24.75 9.46
C ALA A 123 -1.22 -23.41 8.82
N GLN A 124 -1.50 -23.42 7.51
CA GLN A 124 -1.99 -22.25 6.80
C GLN A 124 -3.07 -22.65 5.81
N ILE A 125 -3.96 -21.71 5.54
CA ILE A 125 -5.00 -21.82 4.52
C ILE A 125 -5.15 -20.46 3.84
N THR A 126 -5.35 -20.45 2.54
CA THR A 126 -5.63 -19.20 1.83
C THR A 126 -7.05 -18.70 2.16
N TYR A 127 -7.25 -17.39 2.18
CA TYR A 127 -8.58 -16.80 2.34
C TYR A 127 -9.56 -17.30 1.28
N GLN A 128 -9.08 -17.52 0.06
CA GLN A 128 -9.90 -18.05 -1.04
C GLN A 128 -10.51 -19.40 -0.69
N ARG A 129 -9.73 -20.31 -0.14
CA ARG A 129 -10.22 -21.63 0.28
C ARG A 129 -11.02 -21.59 1.58
N PHE A 130 -10.59 -20.75 2.52
CA PHE A 130 -11.30 -20.60 3.78
C PHE A 130 -12.75 -20.20 3.55
N PHE A 131 -13.01 -19.18 2.72
CA PHE A 131 -14.36 -18.70 2.46
C PHE A 131 -15.20 -19.67 1.62
N GLN A 132 -14.59 -20.55 0.81
CA GLN A 132 -15.32 -21.60 0.11
C GLN A 132 -15.95 -22.67 1.02
N ARG A 133 -15.51 -22.74 2.30
CA ARG A 133 -16.07 -23.68 3.29
C ARG A 133 -17.43 -23.24 3.83
N TYR A 134 -17.83 -22.01 3.60
CA TYR A 134 -19.13 -21.53 4.04
C TYR A 134 -20.22 -21.98 3.08
N LEU A 135 -21.30 -22.56 3.63
CA LEU A 135 -22.48 -22.99 2.85
C LEU A 135 -23.19 -21.82 2.18
N ARG A 136 -23.16 -20.66 2.81
CA ARG A 136 -23.72 -19.42 2.26
C ARG A 136 -22.72 -18.28 2.49
N LEU A 137 -22.40 -17.60 1.42
CA LEU A 137 -21.49 -16.48 1.42
C LEU A 137 -22.18 -15.30 0.74
N GLY A 138 -22.10 -14.12 1.38
CA GLY A 138 -22.61 -12.86 0.84
C GLY A 138 -21.79 -11.70 1.34
N GLY A 139 -21.88 -10.56 0.66
CA GLY A 139 -21.14 -9.37 1.04
C GLY A 139 -21.62 -8.13 0.31
N MET A 140 -21.25 -6.97 0.81
CA MET A 140 -21.58 -5.68 0.21
C MET A 140 -20.34 -4.81 0.07
N SER A 141 -20.18 -4.17 -1.09
CA SER A 141 -19.16 -3.15 -1.30
C SER A 141 -19.49 -2.28 -2.51
N GLY A 142 -19.18 -1.01 -2.44
CA GLY A 142 -19.32 -0.08 -3.57
C GLY A 142 -18.30 -0.30 -4.71
N THR A 143 -17.35 -1.24 -4.55
CA THR A 143 -16.20 -1.40 -5.47
C THR A 143 -16.00 -2.84 -5.98
N LEU A 144 -17.01 -3.69 -5.92
CA LEU A 144 -16.90 -5.10 -6.33
C LEU A 144 -17.03 -5.32 -7.84
N TRP A 145 -17.57 -4.36 -8.58
CA TRP A 145 -17.92 -4.56 -9.98
C TRP A 145 -16.73 -4.98 -10.87
N GLU A 146 -15.55 -4.43 -10.61
CA GLU A 146 -14.32 -4.76 -11.32
C GLU A 146 -13.85 -6.21 -11.04
N ALA A 147 -14.15 -6.72 -9.85
CA ALA A 147 -13.79 -8.07 -9.43
C ALA A 147 -14.86 -9.12 -9.75
N ARG A 148 -15.95 -8.79 -10.46
CA ARG A 148 -17.09 -9.68 -10.67
C ARG A 148 -16.73 -11.03 -11.27
N ALA A 149 -15.84 -11.05 -12.28
CA ALA A 149 -15.44 -12.30 -12.93
C ALA A 149 -14.60 -13.18 -12.00
N GLU A 150 -13.77 -12.59 -11.16
CA GLU A 150 -12.95 -13.30 -10.19
C GLU A 150 -13.80 -13.89 -9.07
N LEU A 151 -14.72 -13.11 -8.51
CA LEU A 151 -15.64 -13.56 -7.46
C LEU A 151 -16.58 -14.68 -7.96
N HIS A 152 -17.06 -14.56 -9.19
CA HIS A 152 -17.88 -15.60 -9.79
C HIS A 152 -17.08 -16.90 -10.02
N SER A 153 -15.84 -16.80 -10.51
CA SER A 153 -15.00 -17.98 -10.75
C SER A 153 -14.53 -18.66 -9.47
N MET A 154 -14.33 -17.91 -8.37
CA MET A 154 -13.86 -18.47 -7.10
C MET A 154 -14.98 -18.99 -6.21
N TYR A 155 -16.07 -18.25 -6.13
CA TYR A 155 -17.12 -18.47 -5.12
C TYR A 155 -18.50 -18.72 -5.73
N GLY A 156 -18.65 -18.68 -7.07
CA GLY A 156 -19.95 -18.76 -7.72
C GLY A 156 -20.87 -17.56 -7.45
N LEU A 157 -20.35 -16.47 -6.88
CA LEU A 157 -21.16 -15.33 -6.43
C LEU A 157 -21.51 -14.41 -7.60
N PRO A 158 -22.80 -14.16 -7.88
CA PRO A 158 -23.23 -13.11 -8.77
C PRO A 158 -23.10 -11.74 -8.09
N ILE A 159 -22.77 -10.70 -8.84
CA ILE A 159 -22.79 -9.33 -8.35
C ILE A 159 -24.02 -8.59 -8.86
N VAL A 160 -24.83 -8.11 -7.92
CA VAL A 160 -26.01 -7.31 -8.20
C VAL A 160 -25.74 -5.86 -7.85
N LYS A 161 -26.04 -4.95 -8.76
CA LYS A 161 -25.97 -3.50 -8.50
C LYS A 161 -27.23 -3.05 -7.78
N VAL A 162 -27.06 -2.53 -6.58
CA VAL A 162 -28.13 -1.85 -5.85
C VAL A 162 -28.12 -0.37 -6.25
N PRO A 163 -29.21 0.19 -6.76
CA PRO A 163 -29.27 1.61 -7.12
C PRO A 163 -29.14 2.49 -5.88
N LEU A 164 -28.58 3.68 -6.07
CA LEU A 164 -28.49 4.68 -5.01
C LEU A 164 -29.89 5.23 -4.69
N ARG A 165 -30.14 5.49 -3.40
CA ARG A 165 -31.40 6.15 -2.95
C ARG A 165 -31.53 7.57 -3.53
N CYS A 166 -30.43 8.32 -3.57
CA CYS A 166 -30.34 9.65 -4.13
C CYS A 166 -29.26 9.69 -5.19
N ALA A 167 -29.41 10.51 -6.22
CA ALA A 167 -28.37 10.71 -7.23
C ALA A 167 -27.10 11.26 -6.58
N SER A 168 -25.93 10.74 -7.01
CA SER A 168 -24.65 11.21 -6.49
C SER A 168 -24.36 12.63 -6.97
N GLN A 169 -24.08 13.54 -6.04
CA GLN A 169 -23.65 14.92 -6.33
C GLN A 169 -22.13 15.08 -6.38
N ARG A 170 -21.39 13.97 -6.51
CA ARG A 170 -19.92 13.99 -6.60
C ARG A 170 -19.46 14.55 -7.94
N ARG A 171 -18.65 15.60 -7.88
CA ARG A 171 -17.95 16.17 -9.05
C ARG A 171 -16.52 15.69 -9.07
N VAL A 172 -16.15 14.88 -10.06
CA VAL A 172 -14.76 14.43 -10.26
C VAL A 172 -14.10 15.35 -11.27
N LEU A 173 -13.09 16.07 -10.82
CA LEU A 173 -12.30 16.98 -11.64
C LEU A 173 -11.25 16.21 -12.45
N LEU A 174 -10.66 16.87 -13.45
CA LEU A 174 -9.64 16.28 -14.29
C LEU A 174 -8.38 15.95 -13.48
N THR A 175 -7.80 14.80 -13.76
CA THR A 175 -6.50 14.41 -13.20
C THR A 175 -5.41 15.31 -13.76
N ARG A 176 -4.53 15.82 -12.89
CA ARG A 176 -3.36 16.61 -13.26
C ARG A 176 -2.09 15.81 -13.04
N LEU A 177 -1.17 15.91 -14.03
CA LEU A 177 0.12 15.24 -13.98
C LEU A 177 1.23 16.26 -13.72
N TYR A 178 2.16 15.89 -12.86
CA TYR A 178 3.35 16.68 -12.50
C TYR A 178 4.62 15.90 -12.82
N PRO A 179 5.72 16.59 -13.21
CA PRO A 179 6.96 15.92 -13.59
C PRO A 179 7.56 15.11 -12.45
N ASP A 180 7.50 15.65 -11.25
CA ASP A 180 8.09 15.08 -10.04
C ASP A 180 7.21 15.32 -8.81
N ARG A 181 7.62 14.74 -7.70
CA ARG A 181 6.93 14.82 -6.41
C ARG A 181 6.96 16.23 -5.82
N ASP A 182 8.02 17.01 -6.03
CA ASP A 182 8.11 18.35 -5.48
C ASP A 182 7.12 19.31 -6.16
N ALA A 183 7.03 19.26 -7.50
CA ALA A 183 6.03 20.02 -8.26
C ALA A 183 4.60 19.59 -7.86
N GLN A 184 4.36 18.30 -7.64
CA GLN A 184 3.08 17.80 -7.15
C GLN A 184 2.74 18.41 -5.78
N TRP A 185 3.68 18.37 -4.80
CA TRP A 185 3.43 18.90 -3.46
C TRP A 185 3.20 20.40 -3.45
N CYS A 186 3.94 21.17 -4.23
CA CYS A 186 3.69 22.61 -4.37
C CYS A 186 2.25 22.88 -4.87
N ALA A 187 1.78 22.14 -5.88
CA ALA A 187 0.43 22.28 -6.40
C ALA A 187 -0.63 21.81 -5.39
N VAL A 188 -0.36 20.75 -4.63
CA VAL A 188 -1.25 20.24 -3.56
C VAL A 188 -1.43 21.28 -2.47
N VAL A 189 -0.34 21.89 -1.96
CA VAL A 189 -0.40 22.92 -0.91
C VAL A 189 -1.17 24.15 -1.41
N ALA A 190 -0.90 24.62 -2.63
CA ALA A 190 -1.62 25.74 -3.23
C ALA A 190 -3.13 25.45 -3.35
N ARG A 191 -3.49 24.23 -3.79
CA ARG A 191 -4.88 23.84 -3.95
C ARG A 191 -5.60 23.67 -2.60
N ILE A 192 -4.92 23.17 -1.58
CA ILE A 192 -5.43 23.09 -0.21
C ILE A 192 -5.75 24.49 0.30
N ALA A 193 -4.81 25.44 0.17
CA ALA A 193 -4.98 26.82 0.61
C ALA A 193 -6.18 27.50 -0.07
N GLU A 194 -6.34 27.32 -1.39
CA GLU A 194 -7.47 27.86 -2.16
C GLU A 194 -8.80 27.32 -1.65
N VAL A 195 -8.92 26.00 -1.50
CA VAL A 195 -10.20 25.35 -1.16
C VAL A 195 -10.56 25.55 0.31
N SER A 196 -9.60 25.43 1.23
CA SER A 196 -9.84 25.66 2.64
C SER A 196 -10.10 27.14 2.96
N GLY A 197 -9.43 28.05 2.25
CA GLY A 197 -9.70 29.50 2.34
C GLY A 197 -11.11 29.88 1.89
N ALA A 198 -11.71 29.11 0.98
CA ALA A 198 -13.13 29.25 0.62
C ALA A 198 -14.08 28.61 1.67
N GLY A 199 -13.56 28.15 2.81
CA GLY A 199 -14.34 27.56 3.90
C GLY A 199 -14.85 26.15 3.61
N ARG A 200 -14.24 25.43 2.64
CA ARG A 200 -14.56 24.02 2.38
C ARG A 200 -13.57 23.12 3.11
N PRO A 201 -14.02 22.01 3.71
CA PRO A 201 -13.10 21.00 4.25
C PRO A 201 -12.35 20.28 3.13
N VAL A 202 -11.08 19.96 3.40
CA VAL A 202 -10.20 19.26 2.47
C VAL A 202 -9.69 17.99 3.10
N LEU A 203 -9.91 16.85 2.43
CA LEU A 203 -9.32 15.56 2.78
C LEU A 203 -8.24 15.22 1.74
N VAL A 204 -7.02 14.98 2.18
CA VAL A 204 -5.91 14.63 1.30
C VAL A 204 -5.51 13.18 1.50
N GLY A 205 -5.53 12.38 0.44
CA GLY A 205 -5.07 11.00 0.46
C GLY A 205 -3.60 10.88 0.01
N THR A 206 -2.75 10.26 0.84
CA THR A 206 -1.32 10.04 0.59
C THR A 206 -0.97 8.55 0.56
N ASP A 207 0.14 8.17 -0.12
CA ASP A 207 0.54 6.77 -0.31
C ASP A 207 1.14 6.12 0.95
N SER A 208 1.85 6.90 1.77
CA SER A 208 2.63 6.39 2.90
C SER A 208 2.61 7.34 4.09
N VAL A 209 3.04 6.83 5.25
CA VAL A 209 3.26 7.66 6.45
C VAL A 209 4.27 8.76 6.16
N ALA A 210 5.38 8.43 5.49
CA ALA A 210 6.40 9.41 5.11
C ALA A 210 5.86 10.50 4.17
N ASP A 211 4.99 10.15 3.20
CA ASP A 211 4.33 11.14 2.34
C ASP A 211 3.37 12.05 3.14
N SER A 212 2.67 11.50 4.13
CA SER A 212 1.78 12.29 4.99
C SER A 212 2.53 13.26 5.88
N GLU A 213 3.69 12.87 6.39
CA GLU A 213 4.56 13.71 7.21
C GLU A 213 5.24 14.80 6.37
N SER A 214 5.77 14.45 5.21
CA SER A 214 6.35 15.43 4.27
C SER A 214 5.34 16.49 3.84
N LEU A 215 4.09 16.11 3.59
CA LEU A 215 3.03 17.06 3.30
C LEU A 215 2.67 17.90 4.54
N SER A 216 2.64 17.30 5.73
CA SER A 216 2.38 18.00 7.00
C SER A 216 3.42 19.09 7.25
N GLU A 217 4.70 18.80 7.05
CA GLU A 217 5.78 19.78 7.17
C GLU A 217 5.58 20.97 6.22
N ARG A 218 5.22 20.70 4.97
CA ARG A 218 4.96 21.73 3.95
C ARG A 218 3.72 22.58 4.28
N LEU A 219 2.67 21.97 4.82
CA LEU A 219 1.46 22.67 5.26
C LEU A 219 1.76 23.57 6.47
N THR A 220 2.56 23.07 7.43
CA THR A 220 3.03 23.86 8.58
C THR A 220 3.86 25.06 8.11
N ALA A 221 4.80 24.85 7.18
CA ALA A 221 5.60 25.92 6.60
C ALA A 221 4.75 26.97 5.85
N ALA A 222 3.62 26.55 5.28
CA ALA A 222 2.66 27.44 4.64
C ALA A 222 1.66 28.09 5.61
N GLY A 223 1.76 27.84 6.93
CA GLY A 223 0.87 28.39 7.95
C GLY A 223 -0.55 27.80 7.93
N LEU A 224 -0.74 26.63 7.32
CA LEU A 224 -2.05 25.97 7.21
C LEU A 224 -2.25 24.99 8.36
N ALA A 225 -3.21 25.29 9.25
CA ALA A 225 -3.58 24.38 10.33
C ALA A 225 -4.25 23.11 9.75
N HIS A 226 -3.76 21.94 10.17
CA HIS A 226 -4.23 20.67 9.65
C HIS A 226 -4.13 19.56 10.68
N ALA A 227 -4.85 18.46 10.44
CA ALA A 227 -4.73 17.22 11.20
C ALA A 227 -4.13 16.11 10.33
N VAL A 228 -3.29 15.23 10.92
CA VAL A 228 -2.70 14.09 10.23
C VAL A 228 -3.26 12.79 10.79
N LEU A 229 -3.72 11.94 9.89
CA LEU A 229 -4.28 10.64 10.20
C LEU A 229 -3.46 9.55 9.49
N ASN A 230 -2.52 8.95 10.22
CA ASN A 230 -1.68 7.86 9.72
C ASN A 230 -1.50 6.80 10.81
N ALA A 231 -0.73 5.74 10.53
CA ALA A 231 -0.51 4.63 11.46
C ALA A 231 0.12 5.04 12.80
N ARG A 232 0.69 6.23 12.93
CA ARG A 232 1.24 6.75 14.19
C ARG A 232 0.18 7.38 15.10
N HIS A 233 -0.96 7.80 14.54
CA HIS A 233 -2.04 8.53 15.21
C HIS A 233 -3.36 7.73 15.20
N ASP A 234 -3.29 6.41 15.27
CA ASP A 234 -4.44 5.51 15.18
C ASP A 234 -5.44 5.65 16.34
N GLN A 235 -4.97 6.03 17.53
CA GLN A 235 -5.81 6.21 18.72
C GLN A 235 -6.75 7.42 18.62
N GLU A 236 -6.39 8.44 17.86
CA GLU A 236 -7.17 9.67 17.67
C GLU A 236 -8.03 9.65 16.40
N GLU A 237 -7.99 8.55 15.65
CA GLU A 237 -8.65 8.42 14.34
C GLU A 237 -10.09 8.88 14.34
N ALA A 238 -10.90 8.40 15.29
CA ALA A 238 -12.33 8.72 15.37
C ALA A 238 -12.59 10.21 15.61
N ALA A 239 -11.81 10.87 16.46
CA ALA A 239 -11.93 12.28 16.77
C ALA A 239 -11.53 13.16 15.57
N ILE A 240 -10.44 12.81 14.89
CA ILE A 240 -9.98 13.53 13.70
C ILE A 240 -11.00 13.42 12.57
N ILE A 241 -11.56 12.23 12.34
CA ILE A 241 -12.56 12.02 11.29
C ILE A 241 -13.86 12.76 11.58
N ALA A 242 -14.32 12.77 12.82
CA ALA A 242 -15.53 13.51 13.22
C ALA A 242 -15.43 15.00 12.87
N ARG A 243 -14.23 15.58 12.93
CA ARG A 243 -13.97 16.98 12.62
C ARG A 243 -13.59 17.25 11.17
N ALA A 244 -13.25 16.21 10.39
CA ALA A 244 -12.75 16.35 9.03
C ALA A 244 -13.75 17.01 8.05
N GLY A 245 -15.03 17.08 8.38
CA GLY A 245 -16.08 17.77 7.62
C GLY A 245 -16.39 19.19 8.08
N GLU A 246 -15.71 19.72 9.09
CA GLU A 246 -15.90 21.09 9.57
C GLU A 246 -15.41 22.13 8.56
N PRO A 247 -15.98 23.35 8.55
CA PRO A 247 -15.60 24.41 7.59
C PRO A 247 -14.09 24.72 7.65
N GLY A 248 -13.42 24.67 6.49
CA GLY A 248 -12.01 25.00 6.37
C GLY A 248 -11.02 23.97 6.97
N GLN A 249 -11.53 22.87 7.55
CA GLN A 249 -10.69 21.82 8.14
C GLN A 249 -9.84 21.13 7.06
N ILE A 250 -8.56 20.97 7.32
CA ILE A 250 -7.62 20.23 6.47
C ILE A 250 -7.26 18.93 7.18
N THR A 251 -7.44 17.80 6.52
CA THR A 251 -7.09 16.47 7.05
C THR A 251 -6.22 15.73 6.04
N VAL A 252 -5.01 15.37 6.43
CA VAL A 252 -4.09 14.53 5.64
C VAL A 252 -4.24 13.09 6.13
N ALA A 253 -4.58 12.16 5.25
CA ALA A 253 -4.81 10.77 5.62
C ALA A 253 -4.00 9.82 4.73
N THR A 254 -3.35 8.82 5.34
CA THR A 254 -2.81 7.70 4.59
C THR A 254 -3.92 6.78 4.10
N ASN A 255 -3.58 6.00 3.09
CA ASN A 255 -4.46 5.09 2.35
C ASN A 255 -5.49 4.40 3.25
N MET A 256 -6.74 4.69 3.19
CA MET A 256 -7.84 4.06 3.94
C MET A 256 -7.95 4.37 5.45
N ALA A 257 -7.15 5.27 6.01
CA ALA A 257 -7.42 5.79 7.34
C ALA A 257 -8.87 6.31 7.41
N GLY A 258 -9.57 6.03 8.50
CA GLY A 258 -11.00 6.32 8.63
C GLY A 258 -11.93 5.38 7.87
N ARG A 259 -11.47 4.23 7.37
CA ARG A 259 -12.33 3.25 6.69
C ARG A 259 -13.45 2.77 7.61
N GLY A 260 -14.68 2.81 7.10
CA GLY A 260 -15.88 2.43 7.87
C GLY A 260 -16.51 3.56 8.64
N THR A 261 -15.84 4.71 8.80
CA THR A 261 -16.37 5.89 9.49
C THR A 261 -16.89 6.90 8.46
N ASP A 262 -18.04 7.49 8.72
CA ASP A 262 -18.58 8.58 7.92
C ASP A 262 -17.96 9.92 8.32
N ILE A 263 -17.88 10.84 7.37
CA ILE A 263 -17.41 12.22 7.59
C ILE A 263 -18.63 13.13 7.49
N PRO A 264 -19.24 13.51 8.62
CA PRO A 264 -20.39 14.41 8.60
C PRO A 264 -19.95 15.81 8.15
N LEU A 265 -20.76 16.45 7.31
CA LEU A 265 -20.46 17.83 6.90
C LEU A 265 -20.92 18.81 7.99
N GLY A 266 -20.04 19.74 8.35
CA GLY A 266 -20.36 20.83 9.25
C GLY A 266 -21.38 21.80 8.68
N ALA A 267 -21.89 22.70 9.54
CA ALA A 267 -22.91 23.67 9.16
C ALA A 267 -22.46 24.56 7.99
N GLY A 268 -23.32 24.70 6.96
CA GLY A 268 -23.04 25.52 5.78
C GLY A 268 -22.06 24.97 4.76
N VAL A 269 -21.39 23.84 5.04
CA VAL A 269 -20.41 23.23 4.13
C VAL A 269 -21.06 22.69 2.86
N ALA A 270 -22.27 22.11 2.98
CA ALA A 270 -23.00 21.61 1.82
C ALA A 270 -23.28 22.72 0.80
N GLY A 271 -23.68 23.93 1.26
CA GLY A 271 -23.92 25.10 0.41
C GLY A 271 -22.66 25.62 -0.30
N ARG A 272 -21.46 25.32 0.23
CA ARG A 272 -20.15 25.68 -0.38
C ARG A 272 -19.62 24.59 -1.32
N GLY A 273 -20.36 23.50 -1.55
CA GLY A 273 -19.99 22.40 -2.42
C GLY A 273 -19.39 21.17 -1.71
N GLY A 274 -19.56 21.09 -0.39
CA GLY A 274 -19.20 19.94 0.43
C GLY A 274 -17.70 19.66 0.58
N LEU A 275 -17.38 18.45 1.02
CA LEU A 275 -16.00 17.98 1.20
C LEU A 275 -15.25 17.94 -0.14
N HIS A 276 -14.03 18.49 -0.16
CA HIS A 276 -13.11 18.38 -1.28
C HIS A 276 -12.05 17.31 -1.00
N LEU A 277 -11.94 16.34 -1.89
CA LEU A 277 -10.97 15.27 -1.78
C LEU A 277 -9.81 15.48 -2.77
N LEU A 278 -8.59 15.55 -2.26
CA LEU A 278 -7.35 15.54 -3.04
C LEU A 278 -6.71 14.17 -3.00
N CYS A 279 -6.66 13.49 -4.14
CA CYS A 279 -5.98 12.20 -4.29
C CYS A 279 -4.55 12.45 -4.77
N CYS A 280 -3.56 12.30 -3.88
CA CYS A 280 -2.13 12.46 -4.20
C CYS A 280 -1.44 11.12 -4.47
N GLN A 281 -2.20 10.04 -4.49
CA GLN A 281 -1.74 8.66 -4.65
C GLN A 281 -2.22 8.07 -5.98
N HIS A 282 -1.45 7.09 -6.45
CA HIS A 282 -1.83 6.26 -7.58
C HIS A 282 -1.77 4.80 -7.16
N ASN A 283 -2.92 4.25 -6.79
CA ASN A 283 -3.00 2.90 -6.26
C ASN A 283 -2.86 1.84 -7.36
N ALA A 284 -2.38 0.67 -6.97
CA ALA A 284 -2.26 -0.49 -7.85
C ALA A 284 -3.60 -1.01 -8.38
N SER A 285 -4.73 -0.58 -7.81
CA SER A 285 -6.07 -1.00 -8.21
C SER A 285 -7.07 0.14 -8.21
N ARG A 286 -7.88 0.23 -9.27
CA ARG A 286 -9.01 1.17 -9.39
C ARG A 286 -10.01 1.07 -8.24
N ARG A 287 -10.16 -0.11 -7.66
CA ARG A 287 -11.04 -0.31 -6.50
C ARG A 287 -10.61 0.54 -5.32
N ILE A 288 -9.29 0.64 -5.08
CA ILE A 288 -8.74 1.43 -3.99
C ILE A 288 -8.95 2.92 -4.25
N ASP A 289 -8.70 3.40 -5.48
CA ASP A 289 -8.98 4.79 -5.85
C ASP A 289 -10.46 5.13 -5.66
N ARG A 290 -11.37 4.23 -6.07
CA ARG A 290 -12.81 4.41 -5.87
C ARG A 290 -13.23 4.39 -4.41
N GLN A 291 -12.56 3.64 -3.55
CA GLN A 291 -12.80 3.66 -2.10
C GLN A 291 -12.42 5.01 -1.51
N LEU A 292 -11.31 5.59 -1.96
CA LEU A 292 -10.90 6.93 -1.55
C LEU A 292 -11.90 7.98 -2.08
N LEU A 293 -12.22 7.94 -3.38
CA LEU A 293 -13.25 8.82 -3.98
C LEU A 293 -14.60 8.69 -3.27
N GLY A 294 -14.91 7.51 -2.74
CA GLY A 294 -16.12 7.23 -1.97
C GLY A 294 -16.18 7.94 -0.61
N ARG A 295 -15.15 8.67 -0.20
CA ARG A 295 -15.14 9.43 1.05
C ARG A 295 -15.90 10.74 0.95
N CYS A 296 -16.00 11.34 -0.23
CA CYS A 296 -16.76 12.57 -0.44
C CYS A 296 -18.10 12.30 -1.12
N ALA A 297 -19.03 13.23 -0.99
CA ALA A 297 -20.36 13.20 -1.59
C ALA A 297 -21.13 11.92 -1.23
N ARG A 298 -21.27 11.66 0.06
CA ARG A 298 -22.05 10.54 0.62
C ARG A 298 -23.50 10.97 0.88
N GLN A 299 -24.40 10.01 0.91
CA GLN A 299 -25.81 10.19 1.31
C GLN A 299 -26.58 11.27 0.55
N GLY A 300 -26.14 11.67 -0.62
CA GLY A 300 -26.73 12.75 -1.42
C GLY A 300 -26.10 14.12 -1.19
N ASP A 301 -25.10 14.23 -0.30
CA ASP A 301 -24.36 15.46 -0.08
C ASP A 301 -23.54 15.86 -1.31
N PRO A 302 -23.30 17.16 -1.54
CA PRO A 302 -22.37 17.62 -2.55
C PRO A 302 -20.93 17.32 -2.13
N GLY A 303 -20.06 17.19 -3.12
CA GLY A 303 -18.62 16.99 -2.89
C GLY A 303 -17.84 16.99 -4.19
N SER A 304 -16.54 17.22 -4.09
CA SER A 304 -15.68 17.17 -5.26
C SER A 304 -14.40 16.38 -4.98
N ALA A 305 -13.83 15.78 -6.02
CA ALA A 305 -12.59 15.06 -5.95
C ALA A 305 -11.67 15.48 -7.10
N GLU A 306 -10.39 15.62 -6.81
CA GLU A 306 -9.34 15.96 -7.76
C GLU A 306 -8.16 15.01 -7.55
N THR A 307 -7.49 14.60 -8.64
CA THR A 307 -6.34 13.70 -8.58
C THR A 307 -5.11 14.42 -9.13
N LEU A 308 -4.07 14.52 -8.31
CA LEU A 308 -2.78 15.11 -8.64
C LEU A 308 -1.70 14.03 -8.53
N ILE A 309 -1.03 13.71 -9.63
CA ILE A 309 -0.09 12.58 -9.70
C ILE A 309 1.25 13.06 -10.23
N ALA A 310 2.34 12.66 -9.55
CA ALA A 310 3.70 12.81 -10.04
C ALA A 310 4.09 11.62 -10.93
N LEU A 311 4.80 11.88 -12.03
CA LEU A 311 5.22 10.85 -12.99
C LEU A 311 6.38 9.98 -12.48
N ASP A 312 7.11 10.44 -11.47
CA ASP A 312 8.16 9.69 -10.79
C ASP A 312 7.63 8.60 -9.84
N LYS A 313 6.29 8.50 -9.67
CA LYS A 313 5.67 7.43 -8.91
C LYS A 313 6.04 6.04 -9.48
N PRO A 314 6.42 5.06 -8.64
CA PRO A 314 6.93 3.76 -9.09
C PRO A 314 6.02 3.01 -10.07
N LEU A 315 4.69 3.11 -9.89
CA LEU A 315 3.72 2.44 -10.75
C LEU A 315 3.72 3.02 -12.18
N ILE A 316 3.99 4.31 -12.32
CA ILE A 316 4.02 5.00 -13.60
C ILE A 316 5.42 4.93 -14.22
N SER A 317 6.45 5.27 -13.44
CA SER A 317 7.84 5.38 -13.92
C SER A 317 8.40 4.06 -14.47
N ARG A 318 7.90 2.91 -14.00
CA ARG A 318 8.28 1.57 -14.51
C ARG A 318 7.85 1.30 -15.95
N LEU A 319 6.80 1.97 -16.43
CA LEU A 319 6.19 1.70 -17.74
C LEU A 319 6.33 2.87 -18.71
N LEU A 320 6.64 4.06 -18.20
CA LEU A 320 6.81 5.24 -19.06
C LEU A 320 8.25 5.35 -19.54
N PRO A 321 8.45 5.50 -20.87
CA PRO A 321 9.75 5.83 -21.43
C PRO A 321 10.26 7.17 -20.91
N ALA A 322 11.58 7.27 -20.68
CA ALA A 322 12.22 8.48 -20.15
C ALA A 322 11.95 9.77 -20.96
N TRP A 323 11.69 9.65 -22.26
CA TRP A 323 11.34 10.80 -23.10
C TRP A 323 9.98 11.40 -22.75
N LEU A 324 9.04 10.58 -22.26
CA LEU A 324 7.69 11.06 -21.90
C LEU A 324 7.73 11.92 -20.62
N HIS A 325 8.64 11.60 -19.69
CA HIS A 325 8.90 12.47 -18.52
C HIS A 325 9.32 13.87 -18.92
N ARG A 326 10.14 14.00 -19.99
CA ARG A 326 10.59 15.30 -20.51
C ARG A 326 9.48 16.08 -21.22
N CYS A 327 8.50 15.39 -21.80
CA CYS A 327 7.36 16.02 -22.49
C CYS A 327 6.29 16.58 -21.55
N VAL A 328 6.26 16.15 -20.28
CA VAL A 328 5.41 16.72 -19.24
C VAL A 328 6.17 17.88 -18.63
N GLY A 329 6.06 19.06 -19.23
CA GLY A 329 6.77 20.26 -18.80
C GLY A 329 6.48 20.65 -17.34
N GLN A 330 7.29 21.57 -16.80
CA GLN A 330 7.31 22.00 -15.39
C GLN A 330 5.98 22.56 -14.84
N ASN A 331 5.09 22.99 -15.68
CA ASN A 331 3.80 23.58 -15.29
C ASN A 331 2.68 22.62 -15.67
N GLY A 332 2.17 21.81 -14.75
CA GLY A 332 1.03 20.90 -14.91
C GLY A 332 0.03 21.24 -16.03
N LEU A 333 0.48 21.15 -17.26
CA LEU A 333 -0.28 21.52 -18.45
C LEU A 333 -1.53 20.65 -18.55
N ALA A 334 -2.66 21.28 -18.81
CA ALA A 334 -3.89 20.62 -19.22
C ALA A 334 -3.62 19.82 -20.50
N ARG A 335 -3.26 18.56 -20.35
CA ARG A 335 -3.07 17.61 -21.44
C ARG A 335 -4.41 17.09 -21.91
N PRO A 336 -4.55 16.63 -23.15
CA PRO A 336 -5.80 16.02 -23.58
C PRO A 336 -6.17 14.88 -22.62
N ALA A 337 -7.39 14.90 -22.14
CA ALA A 337 -7.87 13.97 -21.08
C ALA A 337 -7.61 12.48 -21.43
N TRP A 338 -7.63 12.12 -22.71
CA TRP A 338 -7.33 10.77 -23.15
C TRP A 338 -5.89 10.35 -22.86
N LEU A 339 -4.91 11.26 -23.04
CA LEU A 339 -3.49 10.98 -22.80
C LEU A 339 -3.23 10.81 -21.29
N VAL A 340 -3.80 11.69 -20.46
CA VAL A 340 -3.73 11.57 -18.99
C VAL A 340 -4.34 10.25 -18.56
N THR A 341 -5.49 9.90 -19.11
CA THR A 341 -6.17 8.62 -18.83
C THR A 341 -5.30 7.44 -19.22
N LEU A 342 -4.63 7.47 -20.34
CA LEU A 342 -3.74 6.39 -20.80
C LEU A 342 -2.54 6.24 -19.86
N ILE A 343 -1.86 7.33 -19.53
CA ILE A 343 -0.68 7.34 -18.65
C ILE A 343 -1.02 6.77 -17.25
N VAL A 344 -2.20 7.11 -16.74
CA VAL A 344 -2.62 6.68 -15.39
C VAL A 344 -3.21 5.26 -15.43
N ARG A 345 -4.02 4.92 -16.43
CA ARG A 345 -4.79 3.67 -16.44
C ARG A 345 -4.05 2.45 -16.94
N VAL A 346 -3.16 2.61 -17.92
CA VAL A 346 -2.44 1.44 -18.46
C VAL A 346 -1.58 0.77 -17.41
N PRO A 347 -0.74 1.50 -16.63
CA PRO A 347 0.02 0.90 -15.54
C PRO A 347 -0.87 0.18 -14.52
N GLN A 348 -1.99 0.78 -14.17
CA GLN A 348 -2.93 0.21 -13.21
C GLN A 348 -3.59 -1.08 -13.72
N ILE A 349 -3.99 -1.13 -15.00
CA ILE A 349 -4.56 -2.33 -15.61
C ILE A 349 -3.55 -3.48 -15.63
N LEU A 350 -2.30 -3.19 -15.99
CA LEU A 350 -1.24 -4.20 -16.00
C LEU A 350 -0.95 -4.73 -14.60
N GLU A 351 -0.91 -3.86 -13.61
CA GLU A 351 -0.73 -4.25 -12.21
C GLU A 351 -1.91 -5.07 -11.69
N GLU A 352 -3.15 -4.67 -11.99
CA GLU A 352 -4.34 -5.46 -11.65
C GLU A 352 -4.33 -6.86 -12.30
N GLN A 353 -3.87 -6.97 -13.54
CA GLN A 353 -3.73 -8.26 -14.22
C GLN A 353 -2.65 -9.12 -13.55
N HIS A 354 -1.50 -8.52 -13.23
CA HIS A 354 -0.42 -9.21 -12.53
C HIS A 354 -0.88 -9.76 -11.17
N GLN A 355 -1.52 -8.93 -10.36
CA GLN A 355 -2.07 -9.35 -9.07
C GLN A 355 -3.14 -10.43 -9.21
N ARG A 356 -3.93 -10.41 -10.29
CA ARG A 356 -4.90 -11.48 -10.58
C ARG A 356 -4.22 -12.81 -10.86
N VAL A 357 -3.12 -12.81 -11.62
CA VAL A 357 -2.32 -14.00 -11.88
C VAL A 357 -1.73 -14.54 -10.59
N GLN A 358 -1.11 -13.70 -9.77
CA GLN A 358 -0.56 -14.10 -8.47
C GLN A 358 -1.62 -14.76 -7.56
N ARG A 359 -2.83 -14.18 -7.47
CA ARG A 359 -3.90 -14.79 -6.67
C ARG A 359 -4.35 -16.15 -7.20
N ARG A 360 -4.35 -16.35 -8.53
CA ARG A 360 -4.65 -17.66 -9.14
C ARG A 360 -3.56 -18.68 -8.85
N ASP A 361 -2.31 -18.27 -8.91
CA ASP A 361 -1.18 -19.15 -8.65
C ASP A 361 -1.11 -19.57 -7.18
N LEU A 362 -1.39 -18.65 -6.26
CA LEU A 362 -1.58 -18.97 -4.84
C LEU A 362 -2.65 -20.03 -4.63
N LEU A 363 -3.80 -19.90 -5.28
CA LEU A 363 -4.88 -20.88 -5.17
C LEU A 363 -4.47 -22.26 -5.72
N ARG A 364 -3.70 -22.28 -6.82
CA ARG A 364 -3.18 -23.53 -7.40
C ARG A 364 -2.14 -24.19 -6.50
N GLN A 365 -1.25 -23.40 -5.89
CA GLN A 365 -0.26 -23.91 -4.95
C GLN A 365 -0.94 -24.52 -3.72
N ASP A 366 -1.90 -23.81 -3.14
CA ASP A 366 -2.68 -24.29 -1.99
C ASP A 366 -3.43 -25.60 -2.30
N ALA A 367 -4.01 -25.72 -3.49
CA ALA A 367 -4.67 -26.96 -3.94
C ALA A 367 -3.68 -28.13 -4.18
N ARG A 368 -2.42 -27.84 -4.59
CA ARG A 368 -1.37 -28.85 -4.72
C ARG A 368 -0.90 -29.35 -3.37
N SER A 369 -0.60 -28.43 -2.45
CA SER A 369 -0.17 -28.77 -1.09
C SER A 369 -1.19 -29.62 -0.35
N GLU A 370 -2.49 -29.40 -0.56
CA GLU A 370 -3.53 -30.25 0.01
C GLU A 370 -3.49 -31.68 -0.56
N LYS A 371 -3.31 -31.81 -1.89
CA LYS A 371 -3.20 -33.13 -2.51
C LYS A 371 -1.98 -33.89 -1.98
N GLU A 372 -0.85 -33.22 -1.81
CA GLU A 372 0.37 -33.81 -1.24
C GLU A 372 0.16 -34.26 0.21
N LEU A 373 -0.51 -33.45 1.02
CA LEU A 373 -0.88 -33.80 2.40
C LEU A 373 -1.92 -34.93 2.45
N SER A 374 -2.87 -34.98 1.51
CA SER A 374 -3.89 -36.05 1.45
C SER A 374 -3.32 -37.39 0.97
N MET A 375 -2.22 -37.41 0.25
CA MET A 375 -1.50 -38.64 -0.12
C MET A 375 -0.73 -39.25 1.06
N GLY A 376 -0.52 -38.49 2.14
CA GLY A 376 0.11 -38.97 3.39
C GLY A 376 -0.81 -39.81 4.31
N GLY A 377 -2.04 -40.11 3.90
CA GLY A 377 -3.06 -40.85 4.66
C GLY A 377 -4.12 -39.92 5.27
N PRO A 378 -5.32 -40.43 5.56
CA PRO A 378 -6.31 -39.64 6.26
C PRO A 378 -5.78 -39.30 7.65
N ALA A 379 -5.81 -38.01 8.00
CA ALA A 379 -5.65 -37.61 9.37
C ALA A 379 -6.82 -38.19 10.16
N GLU A 380 -6.53 -39.15 11.06
CA GLU A 380 -7.47 -39.67 12.04
C GLU A 380 -7.95 -38.54 12.97
#